data_ff231119d9e2c28e2aecf6a1b7e0d2f9
#
_entry.id   ff231119d9e2c28e2aecf6a1b7e0d2f9
#
_cell.length_a   1.000
_cell.length_b   1.000
_cell.length_c   1.000
_cell.angle_alpha   90.00
_cell.angle_beta   90.00
_cell.angle_gamma   90.00
#
_symmetry.space_group_name_H-M   'P 1'
#
loop_
_entity.id
_entity.type
_entity.pdbx_description
1 polymer ?
#
loop_
_entity_poly.entity_id
_entity_poly.type
_entity_poly.pdbx_seq_one_letter_code
_entity_poly.pdbx_strand_id
1 'polypeptide(L)'
;MNPVNLPSSFARVSAYQSVGLSVMSGAETAIGFWLLFFRALAVDRKCLSSQHWAPANRKPIMPKLLYASTSPYSSKVRMAAAYAGVAIDLVPVKTEDKPAELIGANPLGKIPALVLDDGRSVHDSRAIIQHLNRISKNALFPRNPDKRLEAEVLEALADGICDCALSMVYERRTRPEEMVYQPWLDRQWTKITAALDLLNANPPKLPKKITAGQMALRACLGYLALRFAGKWEKGRGRLTRWAARFDEKFPELKSAVPA
;
A
#
# COMPACT_ATOMS: atom_id res chain seq x y z
N MET A 1 13.49 40.15 -28.79
CA MET A 1 13.43 39.39 -27.53
C MET A 1 12.57 40.20 -26.58
N ASN A 2 11.30 39.88 -26.47
CA ASN A 2 10.35 40.62 -25.61
C ASN A 2 10.06 39.75 -24.37
N PRO A 3 10.03 40.33 -23.15
CA PRO A 3 9.66 39.61 -21.93
C PRO A 3 8.14 39.48 -21.83
N VAL A 4 7.69 38.26 -21.50
CA VAL A 4 6.28 37.95 -21.29
C VAL A 4 5.86 38.43 -19.90
N ASN A 5 4.86 39.31 -19.87
CA ASN A 5 4.17 39.81 -18.67
C ASN A 5 3.32 38.71 -18.03
N LEU A 6 3.55 38.40 -16.74
CA LEU A 6 2.66 37.64 -15.88
C LEU A 6 1.71 38.60 -15.14
N PRO A 7 0.41 38.31 -15.02
CA PRO A 7 -0.52 39.13 -14.27
C PRO A 7 -0.41 38.89 -12.76
N SER A 8 -0.25 39.97 -12.03
CA SER A 8 -0.32 40.12 -10.58
C SER A 8 -1.76 40.01 -10.10
N SER A 9 -2.10 38.92 -9.38
CA SER A 9 -3.31 38.85 -8.54
C SER A 9 -3.07 38.00 -7.30
N PHE A 10 -2.29 38.55 -6.38
CA PHE A 10 -2.33 38.16 -4.97
C PHE A 10 -2.26 39.44 -4.14
N ALA A 11 -3.42 39.96 -3.80
CA ALA A 11 -3.54 40.99 -2.77
C ALA A 11 -4.86 40.80 -2.03
N ARG A 12 -4.73 40.74 -0.71
CA ARG A 12 -5.71 40.97 0.34
C ARG A 12 -6.51 39.79 0.88
N VAL A 13 -6.02 39.25 1.99
CA VAL A 13 -6.86 39.02 3.16
C VAL A 13 -6.10 39.55 4.39
N SER A 14 -6.44 40.71 4.81
CA SER A 14 -6.11 41.27 6.13
C SER A 14 -7.42 41.82 6.69
N ALA A 15 -7.90 41.24 7.76
CA ALA A 15 -8.69 41.87 8.82
C ALA A 15 -9.32 40.81 9.72
N TYR A 16 -8.67 40.47 10.80
CA TYR A 16 -9.39 40.04 12.00
C TYR A 16 -9.18 41.12 13.07
N GLN A 17 -10.23 41.88 13.29
CA GLN A 17 -10.32 42.84 14.39
C GLN A 17 -10.43 42.08 15.74
N SER A 18 -9.62 42.53 16.67
CA SER A 18 -9.62 42.27 18.07
C SER A 18 -10.99 42.62 18.70
N VAL A 19 -11.67 41.64 19.26
CA VAL A 19 -12.78 41.88 20.20
C VAL A 19 -12.20 41.62 21.60
N GLY A 20 -12.06 42.69 22.36
CA GLY A 20 -11.66 42.65 23.75
C GLY A 20 -12.75 41.99 24.60
N LEU A 21 -12.41 40.95 25.32
CA LEU A 21 -13.23 40.41 26.41
C LEU A 21 -12.64 40.87 27.75
N SER A 22 -13.40 41.74 28.38
CA SER A 22 -13.24 42.17 29.78
C SER A 22 -13.43 40.95 30.69
N VAL A 23 -12.44 40.68 31.50
CA VAL A 23 -12.50 39.67 32.58
C VAL A 23 -13.27 40.24 33.74
N MET A 24 -14.48 39.72 34.00
CA MET A 24 -15.17 39.92 35.30
C MET A 24 -15.00 38.67 36.14
N SER A 25 -14.34 38.85 37.30
CA SER A 25 -14.26 37.90 38.39
C SER A 25 -15.61 37.59 39.00
N GLY A 26 -15.97 36.32 39.16
CA GLY A 26 -17.19 35.86 39.80
C GLY A 26 -17.23 34.34 39.90
N ALA A 27 -16.34 33.80 40.74
CA ALA A 27 -16.46 32.43 41.19
C ALA A 27 -17.49 32.41 42.32
N GLU A 28 -18.75 31.93 41.99
CA GLU A 28 -19.66 31.39 43.01
C GLU A 28 -21.06 30.95 42.51
N THR A 29 -21.32 30.98 41.20
CA THR A 29 -22.69 30.62 40.70
C THR A 29 -22.73 29.44 39.72
N ALA A 30 -21.63 28.70 39.49
CA ALA A 30 -21.61 27.60 38.52
C ALA A 30 -22.00 26.22 39.10
N ILE A 31 -22.09 26.05 40.41
CA ILE A 31 -22.40 24.73 41.04
C ILE A 31 -23.89 24.46 41.16
N GLY A 32 -24.72 25.50 41.19
CA GLY A 32 -26.19 25.38 41.36
C GLY A 32 -26.93 24.92 40.09
N PHE A 33 -26.36 25.15 38.89
CA PHE A 33 -27.07 24.87 37.63
C PHE A 33 -26.87 23.44 37.12
N TRP A 34 -25.84 22.73 37.56
CA TRP A 34 -25.57 21.35 37.14
C TRP A 34 -26.38 20.30 37.92
N LEU A 35 -26.81 20.59 39.14
CA LEU A 35 -27.59 19.65 39.96
C LEU A 35 -29.08 19.57 39.60
N LEU A 36 -29.60 20.55 38.88
CA LEU A 36 -31.00 20.56 38.44
C LEU A 36 -31.20 19.89 37.05
N PHE A 37 -30.11 19.75 36.24
CA PHE A 37 -30.23 19.11 34.93
C PHE A 37 -30.15 17.57 34.98
N PHE A 38 -29.61 17.00 36.05
CA PHE A 38 -29.54 15.54 36.23
C PHE A 38 -30.75 14.90 36.88
N ARG A 39 -31.75 15.68 37.31
CA ARG A 39 -32.98 15.15 37.95
C ARG A 39 -34.16 14.96 36.98
N ALA A 40 -34.04 15.43 35.75
CA ALA A 40 -35.13 15.35 34.77
C ALA A 40 -34.96 14.19 33.74
N LEU A 41 -33.88 13.40 33.82
CA LEU A 41 -33.68 12.20 32.99
C LEU A 41 -33.67 10.92 33.84
N ALA A 42 -34.67 10.79 34.72
CA ALA A 42 -35.04 9.48 35.25
C ALA A 42 -35.78 8.73 34.14
N VAL A 43 -35.03 8.24 33.15
CA VAL A 43 -35.54 7.25 32.19
C VAL A 43 -35.80 5.98 32.94
N ASP A 44 -37.08 5.61 32.94
CA ASP A 44 -37.63 4.42 33.58
C ASP A 44 -36.84 3.17 33.17
N ARG A 45 -36.06 2.61 34.09
CA ARG A 45 -35.18 1.44 33.88
C ARG A 45 -35.93 0.13 33.65
N LYS A 46 -37.26 0.17 33.54
CA LYS A 46 -38.12 -1.02 33.41
C LYS A 46 -38.50 -1.38 31.97
N CYS A 47 -38.12 -0.61 30.95
CA CYS A 47 -38.50 -0.90 29.56
C CYS A 47 -37.31 -1.27 28.65
N LEU A 48 -36.18 -1.69 29.23
CA LEU A 48 -35.14 -2.42 28.49
C LEU A 48 -35.31 -3.92 28.73
N SER A 49 -36.47 -4.45 28.31
CA SER A 49 -36.63 -5.87 28.08
C SER A 49 -35.53 -6.25 27.07
N SER A 50 -34.67 -7.16 27.48
CA SER A 50 -33.66 -7.88 26.76
C SER A 50 -34.14 -8.31 25.36
N GLN A 51 -34.14 -7.38 24.40
CA GLN A 51 -33.98 -7.79 23.01
C GLN A 51 -32.55 -8.31 22.92
N HIS A 52 -32.43 -9.62 23.03
CA HIS A 52 -31.22 -10.34 22.69
C HIS A 52 -30.86 -9.94 21.25
N TRP A 53 -29.91 -9.00 21.14
CA TRP A 53 -29.17 -8.81 19.92
C TRP A 53 -28.36 -10.10 19.75
N ALA A 54 -29.00 -11.14 19.19
CA ALA A 54 -28.25 -12.22 18.60
C ALA A 54 -27.48 -11.59 17.44
N PRO A 55 -26.14 -11.62 17.44
CA PRO A 55 -25.41 -11.21 16.26
C PRO A 55 -25.87 -12.16 15.17
N ALA A 56 -26.59 -11.60 14.17
CA ALA A 56 -26.87 -12.33 12.96
C ALA A 56 -25.59 -13.03 12.57
N ASN A 57 -25.65 -14.32 12.27
CA ASN A 57 -24.55 -15.21 11.88
C ASN A 57 -23.98 -14.71 10.54
N ARG A 58 -23.42 -13.49 10.53
CA ARG A 58 -22.66 -12.95 9.41
C ARG A 58 -21.37 -13.74 9.39
N LYS A 59 -21.22 -14.63 8.40
CA LYS A 59 -19.90 -15.11 8.02
C LYS A 59 -18.95 -13.92 8.08
N PRO A 60 -17.79 -14.04 8.73
CA PRO A 60 -16.81 -12.95 8.69
C PRO A 60 -16.61 -12.58 7.22
N ILE A 61 -17.02 -11.38 6.86
CA ILE A 61 -16.79 -10.87 5.51
C ILE A 61 -15.28 -10.67 5.44
N MET A 62 -14.60 -11.47 4.61
CA MET A 62 -13.15 -11.33 4.43
C MET A 62 -12.87 -10.20 3.46
N PRO A 63 -11.89 -9.33 3.75
CA PRO A 63 -11.43 -8.32 2.80
C PRO A 63 -11.12 -8.95 1.45
N LYS A 64 -11.51 -8.32 0.35
CA LYS A 64 -11.28 -8.80 -1.01
C LYS A 64 -10.08 -8.10 -1.63
N LEU A 65 -9.13 -8.86 -2.18
CA LEU A 65 -8.01 -8.32 -2.94
C LEU A 65 -8.26 -8.51 -4.43
N LEU A 66 -8.48 -7.40 -5.13
CA LEU A 66 -8.52 -7.38 -6.59
C LEU A 66 -7.07 -7.41 -7.11
N TYR A 67 -6.71 -8.45 -7.88
CA TYR A 67 -5.33 -8.72 -8.23
C TYR A 67 -5.16 -9.36 -9.60
N ALA A 68 -3.91 -9.41 -10.11
CA ALA A 68 -3.50 -10.34 -11.15
C ALA A 68 -2.25 -11.11 -10.70
N SER A 69 -2.16 -12.40 -11.08
CA SER A 69 -1.02 -13.27 -10.70
C SER A 69 0.32 -12.75 -11.25
N THR A 70 0.30 -12.12 -12.42
CA THR A 70 1.48 -11.56 -13.07
C THR A 70 1.95 -10.23 -12.47
N SER A 71 1.16 -9.58 -11.59
CA SER A 71 1.48 -8.27 -11.03
C SER A 71 2.44 -8.37 -9.85
N PRO A 72 3.62 -7.72 -9.89
CA PRO A 72 4.56 -7.74 -8.76
C PRO A 72 4.01 -7.02 -7.53
N TYR A 73 3.19 -5.98 -7.72
CA TYR A 73 2.56 -5.25 -6.63
C TYR A 73 1.48 -6.10 -5.93
N SER A 74 0.70 -6.86 -6.70
CA SER A 74 -0.27 -7.82 -6.15
C SER A 74 0.43 -8.98 -5.44
N SER A 75 1.53 -9.46 -6.00
CA SER A 75 2.38 -10.50 -5.42
C SER A 75 2.89 -10.09 -4.04
N LYS A 76 3.47 -8.89 -3.92
CA LYS A 76 3.93 -8.33 -2.65
C LYS A 76 2.84 -8.33 -1.59
N VAL A 77 1.63 -7.87 -1.94
CA VAL A 77 0.48 -7.83 -1.02
C VAL A 77 0.03 -9.22 -0.61
N ARG A 78 -0.03 -10.17 -1.55
CA ARG A 78 -0.39 -11.57 -1.27
C ARG A 78 0.59 -12.24 -0.32
N MET A 79 1.90 -12.05 -0.56
CA MET A 79 2.94 -12.53 0.36
C MET A 79 2.79 -11.93 1.76
N ALA A 80 2.56 -10.63 1.83
CA ALA A 80 2.42 -9.93 3.11
C ALA A 80 1.20 -10.38 3.91
N ALA A 81 0.06 -10.59 3.24
CA ALA A 81 -1.14 -11.10 3.89
C ALA A 81 -0.93 -12.52 4.43
N ALA A 82 -0.37 -13.42 3.62
CA ALA A 82 -0.07 -14.79 4.01
C ALA A 82 0.92 -14.82 5.20
N TYR A 83 2.01 -14.06 5.12
CA TYR A 83 3.01 -13.99 6.18
C TYR A 83 2.48 -13.40 7.49
N ALA A 84 1.60 -12.40 7.39
CA ALA A 84 0.97 -11.77 8.55
C ALA A 84 -0.21 -12.56 9.13
N GLY A 85 -0.61 -13.68 8.50
CA GLY A 85 -1.75 -14.49 8.91
C GLY A 85 -3.09 -13.77 8.73
N VAL A 86 -3.17 -12.82 7.79
CA VAL A 86 -4.40 -12.08 7.48
C VAL A 86 -5.13 -12.79 6.35
N ALA A 87 -6.32 -13.31 6.65
CA ALA A 87 -7.18 -13.94 5.65
C ALA A 87 -7.74 -12.89 4.68
N ILE A 88 -7.61 -13.15 3.37
CA ILE A 88 -8.07 -12.28 2.30
C ILE A 88 -8.70 -13.14 1.21
N ASP A 89 -9.86 -12.73 0.71
CA ASP A 89 -10.48 -13.30 -0.47
C ASP A 89 -9.77 -12.77 -1.74
N LEU A 90 -9.24 -13.68 -2.56
CA LEU A 90 -8.44 -13.35 -3.74
C LEU A 90 -9.33 -13.34 -4.98
N VAL A 91 -9.58 -12.15 -5.53
CA VAL A 91 -10.43 -11.94 -6.71
C VAL A 91 -9.54 -11.56 -7.90
N PRO A 92 -9.30 -12.49 -8.85
CA PRO A 92 -8.51 -12.18 -10.04
C PRO A 92 -9.28 -11.26 -10.98
N VAL A 93 -8.61 -10.22 -11.49
CA VAL A 93 -9.19 -9.26 -12.44
C VAL A 93 -8.26 -9.00 -13.61
N LYS A 94 -8.85 -8.76 -14.78
CA LYS A 94 -8.14 -8.26 -15.96
C LYS A 94 -8.33 -6.74 -16.02
N THR A 95 -7.24 -5.99 -15.90
CA THR A 95 -7.30 -4.51 -15.87
C THR A 95 -7.72 -3.92 -17.21
N GLU A 96 -7.46 -4.63 -18.31
CA GLU A 96 -7.83 -4.24 -19.66
C GLU A 96 -9.36 -4.16 -19.85
N ASP A 97 -10.11 -5.04 -19.17
CA ASP A 97 -11.58 -5.12 -19.24
C ASP A 97 -12.26 -3.98 -18.41
N LYS A 98 -11.48 -3.23 -17.64
CA LYS A 98 -11.96 -2.15 -16.75
C LYS A 98 -13.17 -2.56 -15.91
N PRO A 99 -13.14 -3.69 -15.19
CA PRO A 99 -14.32 -4.18 -14.47
C PRO A 99 -14.81 -3.14 -13.46
N ALA A 100 -16.15 -2.98 -13.38
CA ALA A 100 -16.78 -1.96 -12.52
C ALA A 100 -16.36 -2.08 -11.05
N GLU A 101 -16.15 -3.31 -10.56
CA GLU A 101 -15.66 -3.56 -9.20
C GLU A 101 -14.26 -2.94 -8.97
N LEU A 102 -13.35 -3.08 -9.95
CA LEU A 102 -12.02 -2.49 -9.88
C LEU A 102 -12.07 -0.96 -9.93
N ILE A 103 -12.86 -0.41 -10.86
CA ILE A 103 -13.00 1.06 -10.99
C ILE A 103 -13.63 1.65 -9.74
N GLY A 104 -14.62 0.97 -9.15
CA GLY A 104 -15.24 1.37 -7.88
C GLY A 104 -14.26 1.32 -6.69
N ALA A 105 -13.37 0.32 -6.66
CA ALA A 105 -12.36 0.17 -5.62
C ALA A 105 -11.14 1.09 -5.81
N ASN A 106 -10.75 1.34 -7.06
CA ASN A 106 -9.62 2.20 -7.41
C ASN A 106 -9.94 2.95 -8.71
N PRO A 107 -10.23 4.26 -8.65
CA PRO A 107 -10.60 5.04 -9.84
C PRO A 107 -9.50 5.10 -10.91
N LEU A 108 -8.24 4.77 -10.55
CA LEU A 108 -7.14 4.64 -11.51
C LEU A 108 -7.19 3.32 -12.30
N GLY A 109 -8.11 2.39 -11.97
CA GLY A 109 -8.20 1.08 -12.61
C GLY A 109 -6.95 0.20 -12.42
N LYS A 110 -6.17 0.46 -11.36
CA LYS A 110 -4.92 -0.25 -11.08
C LYS A 110 -5.10 -1.28 -9.96
N ILE A 111 -4.40 -2.38 -10.08
CA ILE A 111 -4.24 -3.42 -9.06
C ILE A 111 -2.86 -3.33 -8.39
N PRO A 112 -2.76 -3.79 -7.12
CA PRO A 112 -3.81 -4.33 -6.27
C PRO A 112 -4.76 -3.27 -5.71
N ALA A 113 -6.00 -3.66 -5.42
CA ALA A 113 -6.94 -2.88 -4.62
C ALA A 113 -7.58 -3.80 -3.58
N LEU A 114 -7.58 -3.38 -2.31
CA LEU A 114 -8.15 -4.13 -1.19
C LEU A 114 -9.48 -3.50 -0.79
N VAL A 115 -10.57 -4.23 -0.92
CA VAL A 115 -11.90 -3.84 -0.46
C VAL A 115 -12.12 -4.41 0.93
N LEU A 116 -12.30 -3.54 1.93
CA LEU A 116 -12.50 -3.91 3.33
C LEU A 116 -13.95 -4.33 3.60
N ASP A 117 -14.18 -4.97 4.76
CA ASP A 117 -15.49 -5.46 5.19
C ASP A 117 -16.54 -4.36 5.34
N ASP A 118 -16.10 -3.13 5.60
CA ASP A 118 -16.95 -1.94 5.73
C ASP A 118 -17.20 -1.22 4.39
N GLY A 119 -16.73 -1.78 3.27
CA GLY A 119 -16.88 -1.24 1.92
C GLY A 119 -15.84 -0.20 1.53
N ARG A 120 -14.96 0.22 2.44
CA ARG A 120 -13.83 1.11 2.08
C ARG A 120 -12.80 0.37 1.25
N SER A 121 -12.15 1.09 0.34
CA SER A 121 -11.09 0.55 -0.49
C SER A 121 -9.74 1.14 -0.12
N VAL A 122 -8.69 0.32 -0.20
CA VAL A 122 -7.30 0.70 0.06
C VAL A 122 -6.48 0.40 -1.20
N HIS A 123 -5.78 1.38 -1.71
CA HIS A 123 -4.81 1.31 -2.81
C HIS A 123 -3.81 2.48 -2.62
N ASP A 124 -2.53 2.44 -3.05
CA ASP A 124 -1.89 1.37 -3.78
C ASP A 124 -1.36 0.23 -2.87
N SER A 125 -0.47 -0.59 -3.43
CA SER A 125 0.15 -1.71 -2.71
C SER A 125 0.86 -1.28 -1.42
N ARG A 126 1.49 -0.11 -1.36
CA ARG A 126 2.16 0.42 -0.18
C ARG A 126 1.15 0.75 0.92
N ALA A 127 0.04 1.40 0.57
CA ALA A 127 -1.04 1.68 1.52
C ALA A 127 -1.66 0.39 2.06
N ILE A 128 -1.84 -0.63 1.19
CA ILE A 128 -2.33 -1.95 1.60
C ILE A 128 -1.34 -2.61 2.57
N ILE A 129 -0.05 -2.61 2.27
CA ILE A 129 1.00 -3.15 3.16
C ILE A 129 0.99 -2.45 4.52
N GLN A 130 0.86 -1.13 4.56
CA GLN A 130 0.77 -0.39 5.82
C GLN A 130 -0.53 -0.73 6.58
N HIS A 131 -1.64 -0.94 5.88
CA HIS A 131 -2.88 -1.41 6.50
C HIS A 131 -2.71 -2.80 7.12
N LEU A 132 -2.20 -3.77 6.35
CA LEU A 132 -1.90 -5.13 6.82
C LEU A 132 -0.96 -5.12 8.03
N ASN A 133 0.08 -4.28 8.00
CA ASN A 133 1.01 -4.14 9.12
C ASN A 133 0.31 -3.65 10.39
N ARG A 134 -0.61 -2.67 10.29
CA ARG A 134 -1.36 -2.16 11.45
C ARG A 134 -2.24 -3.24 12.09
N ILE A 135 -3.00 -3.98 11.27
CA ILE A 135 -3.94 -5.00 11.79
C ILE A 135 -3.24 -6.28 12.26
N SER A 136 -2.00 -6.55 11.81
CA SER A 136 -1.19 -7.70 12.20
C SER A 136 -0.19 -7.41 13.33
N LYS A 137 -0.39 -6.38 14.13
CA LYS A 137 0.48 -6.00 15.25
C LYS A 137 1.94 -5.74 14.84
N ASN A 138 2.13 -5.09 13.68
CA ASN A 138 3.44 -4.77 13.09
C ASN A 138 4.26 -6.02 12.68
N ALA A 139 3.61 -7.02 12.07
CA ALA A 139 4.31 -8.21 11.59
C ALA A 139 5.23 -7.95 10.39
N LEU A 140 4.97 -6.88 9.60
CA LEU A 140 5.62 -6.59 8.31
C LEU A 140 6.78 -5.61 8.38
N PHE A 141 6.86 -4.82 9.45
CA PHE A 141 7.94 -3.86 9.67
C PHE A 141 8.50 -3.94 11.08
N PRO A 142 9.82 -3.79 11.25
CA PRO A 142 10.42 -3.72 12.58
C PRO A 142 9.93 -2.51 13.37
N ARG A 143 9.93 -2.61 14.71
CA ARG A 143 9.65 -1.47 15.59
C ARG A 143 10.83 -0.51 15.72
N ASN A 144 12.06 -1.04 15.57
CA ASN A 144 13.26 -0.21 15.57
C ASN A 144 13.24 0.73 14.35
N PRO A 145 13.38 2.05 14.52
CA PRO A 145 13.24 3.03 13.44
C PRO A 145 14.22 2.82 12.29
N ASP A 146 15.50 2.55 12.60
CA ASP A 146 16.54 2.38 11.57
C ASP A 146 16.29 1.12 10.73
N LYS A 147 15.97 0.00 11.38
CA LYS A 147 15.60 -1.24 10.68
C LYS A 147 14.30 -1.12 9.90
N ARG A 148 13.39 -0.29 10.37
CA ARG A 148 12.16 0.03 9.65
C ARG A 148 12.48 0.83 8.39
N LEU A 149 13.33 1.85 8.51
CA LEU A 149 13.79 2.64 7.36
C LEU A 149 14.49 1.76 6.31
N GLU A 150 15.38 0.84 6.74
CA GLU A 150 16.01 -0.14 5.84
C GLU A 150 14.98 -0.98 5.07
N ALA A 151 13.93 -1.43 5.75
CA ALA A 151 12.86 -2.22 5.12
C ALA A 151 12.02 -1.41 4.14
N GLU A 152 11.69 -0.17 4.48
CA GLU A 152 10.94 0.77 3.63
C GLU A 152 11.75 1.19 2.40
N VAL A 153 13.05 1.44 2.56
CA VAL A 153 13.97 1.74 1.42
C VAL A 153 14.10 0.55 0.48
N LEU A 154 14.20 -0.67 1.02
CA LEU A 154 14.26 -1.88 0.19
C LEU A 154 12.94 -2.10 -0.57
N GLU A 155 11.79 -1.88 0.07
CA GLU A 155 10.48 -1.91 -0.58
C GLU A 155 10.40 -0.89 -1.71
N ALA A 156 10.79 0.35 -1.44
CA ALA A 156 10.76 1.43 -2.42
C ALA A 156 11.68 1.16 -3.63
N LEU A 157 12.87 0.60 -3.38
CA LEU A 157 13.81 0.23 -4.45
C LEU A 157 13.24 -0.89 -5.33
N ALA A 158 12.66 -1.93 -4.73
CA ALA A 158 12.05 -3.04 -5.45
C ALA A 158 10.83 -2.56 -6.28
N ASP A 159 9.98 -1.70 -5.71
CA ASP A 159 8.86 -1.09 -6.44
C ASP A 159 9.36 -0.23 -7.60
N GLY A 160 10.42 0.57 -7.41
CA GLY A 160 11.01 1.40 -8.47
C GLY A 160 11.60 0.57 -9.62
N ILE A 161 12.19 -0.60 -9.34
CA ILE A 161 12.60 -1.56 -10.38
C ILE A 161 11.37 -2.06 -11.15
N CYS A 162 10.29 -2.41 -10.44
CA CYS A 162 9.04 -2.85 -11.05
C CYS A 162 8.41 -1.74 -11.91
N ASP A 163 8.43 -0.49 -11.46
CA ASP A 163 7.90 0.66 -12.21
C ASP A 163 8.63 0.81 -13.55
N CYS A 164 9.97 0.74 -13.53
CA CYS A 164 10.78 0.77 -14.75
C CYS A 164 10.48 -0.44 -15.67
N ALA A 165 10.41 -1.64 -15.10
CA ALA A 165 10.17 -2.86 -15.86
C ALA A 165 8.75 -2.89 -16.46
N LEU A 166 7.75 -2.49 -15.70
CA LEU A 166 6.35 -2.42 -16.15
C LEU A 166 6.20 -1.41 -17.28
N SER A 167 6.82 -0.24 -17.15
CA SER A 167 6.77 0.78 -18.20
C SER A 167 7.39 0.29 -19.51
N MET A 168 8.47 -0.51 -19.47
CA MET A 168 9.06 -1.15 -20.67
C MET A 168 8.10 -2.18 -21.29
N VAL A 169 7.41 -2.96 -20.45
CA VAL A 169 6.39 -3.92 -20.93
C VAL A 169 5.23 -3.20 -21.61
N TYR A 170 4.73 -2.11 -21.02
CA TYR A 170 3.63 -1.35 -21.62
C TYR A 170 4.04 -0.63 -22.90
N GLU A 171 5.24 -0.07 -22.99
CA GLU A 171 5.76 0.55 -24.21
C GLU A 171 5.64 -0.42 -25.41
N ARG A 172 6.07 -1.68 -25.22
CA ARG A 172 5.98 -2.71 -26.27
C ARG A 172 4.59 -3.30 -26.49
N ARG A 173 3.72 -3.26 -25.47
CA ARG A 173 2.38 -3.83 -25.55
C ARG A 173 1.39 -2.89 -26.22
N THR A 174 1.53 -1.59 -25.98
CA THR A 174 0.53 -0.59 -26.36
C THR A 174 0.89 0.22 -27.60
N ARG A 175 2.15 0.13 -28.07
CA ARG A 175 2.60 0.80 -29.29
C ARG A 175 2.82 -0.18 -30.43
N PRO A 176 2.56 0.23 -31.67
CA PRO A 176 3.08 -0.46 -32.85
C PRO A 176 4.61 -0.54 -32.77
N GLU A 177 5.20 -1.60 -33.33
CA GLU A 177 6.64 -1.88 -33.16
C GLU A 177 7.52 -0.74 -33.68
N GLU A 178 7.13 -0.10 -34.79
CA GLU A 178 7.82 1.04 -35.40
C GLU A 178 7.75 2.32 -34.57
N MET A 179 6.84 2.38 -33.59
CA MET A 179 6.69 3.52 -32.66
C MET A 179 7.36 3.28 -31.31
N VAL A 180 7.91 2.10 -31.07
CA VAL A 180 8.62 1.79 -29.82
C VAL A 180 9.91 2.57 -29.76
N TYR A 181 10.04 3.42 -28.72
CA TYR A 181 11.22 4.29 -28.57
C TYR A 181 12.34 3.58 -27.81
N GLN A 182 13.23 2.92 -28.53
CA GLN A 182 14.30 2.11 -27.97
C GLN A 182 15.22 2.87 -26.99
N PRO A 183 15.65 4.14 -27.25
CA PRO A 183 16.51 4.87 -26.30
C PRO A 183 15.86 5.06 -24.91
N TRP A 184 14.54 5.17 -24.87
CA TRP A 184 13.82 5.26 -23.59
C TRP A 184 13.79 3.93 -22.85
N LEU A 185 13.58 2.81 -23.57
CA LEU A 185 13.67 1.45 -23.01
C LEU A 185 15.05 1.20 -22.44
N ASP A 186 16.12 1.56 -23.16
CA ASP A 186 17.51 1.39 -22.71
C ASP A 186 17.78 2.21 -21.45
N ARG A 187 17.23 3.42 -21.37
CA ARG A 187 17.30 4.24 -20.15
C ARG A 187 16.59 3.61 -18.96
N GLN A 188 15.40 2.99 -19.16
CA GLN A 188 14.73 2.27 -18.08
C GLN A 188 15.55 1.04 -17.65
N TRP A 189 16.07 0.29 -18.62
CA TRP A 189 16.91 -0.87 -18.35
C TRP A 189 18.19 -0.53 -17.58
N THR A 190 18.81 0.59 -17.88
CA THR A 190 19.99 1.10 -17.13
C THR A 190 19.67 1.33 -15.66
N LYS A 191 18.49 1.87 -15.34
CA LYS A 191 18.06 2.06 -13.94
C LYS A 191 17.84 0.71 -13.24
N ILE A 192 17.20 -0.23 -13.93
CA ILE A 192 16.96 -1.59 -13.41
C ILE A 192 18.30 -2.26 -13.12
N THR A 193 19.24 -2.25 -14.06
CA THR A 193 20.54 -2.90 -13.90
C THR A 193 21.36 -2.28 -12.78
N ALA A 194 21.41 -0.96 -12.67
CA ALA A 194 22.11 -0.28 -11.58
C ALA A 194 21.58 -0.68 -10.20
N ALA A 195 20.24 -0.73 -10.03
CA ALA A 195 19.63 -1.14 -8.78
C ALA A 195 19.86 -2.64 -8.48
N LEU A 196 19.78 -3.51 -9.49
CA LEU A 196 20.07 -4.93 -9.35
C LEU A 196 21.54 -5.20 -9.01
N ASP A 197 22.48 -4.44 -9.58
CA ASP A 197 23.92 -4.57 -9.32
C ASP A 197 24.23 -4.15 -7.87
N LEU A 198 23.61 -3.08 -7.37
CA LEU A 198 23.69 -2.68 -5.96
C LEU A 198 23.20 -3.82 -5.05
N LEU A 199 22.02 -4.38 -5.32
CA LEU A 199 21.45 -5.49 -4.56
C LEU A 199 22.26 -6.77 -4.68
N ASN A 200 22.87 -7.05 -5.84
CA ASN A 200 23.73 -8.20 -6.03
C ASN A 200 25.07 -8.05 -5.29
N ALA A 201 25.62 -6.83 -5.19
CA ALA A 201 26.83 -6.58 -4.41
C ALA A 201 26.59 -6.86 -2.92
N ASN A 202 25.44 -6.48 -2.38
CA ASN A 202 25.06 -6.68 -0.99
C ASN A 202 23.60 -7.18 -0.86
N PRO A 203 23.34 -8.48 -1.10
CA PRO A 203 21.98 -9.00 -1.00
C PRO A 203 21.43 -8.86 0.42
N PRO A 204 20.15 -8.47 0.57
CA PRO A 204 19.55 -8.32 1.87
C PRO A 204 19.61 -9.62 2.69
N LYS A 205 19.79 -9.51 4.00
CA LYS A 205 19.74 -10.69 4.88
C LYS A 205 18.35 -11.32 4.85
N LEU A 206 18.28 -12.65 5.00
CA LEU A 206 17.06 -13.43 5.18
C LEU A 206 16.96 -13.94 6.62
N PRO A 207 16.52 -13.11 7.58
CA PRO A 207 16.33 -13.54 8.97
C PRO A 207 15.12 -14.48 9.10
N LYS A 208 14.85 -15.00 10.31
CA LYS A 208 13.62 -15.77 10.59
C LYS A 208 12.36 -14.92 10.38
N LYS A 209 12.43 -13.63 10.73
CA LYS A 209 11.34 -12.66 10.52
C LYS A 209 11.75 -11.73 9.39
N ILE A 210 11.09 -11.88 8.24
CA ILE A 210 11.27 -11.01 7.08
C ILE A 210 10.34 -9.80 7.16
N THR A 211 10.60 -8.82 6.31
CA THR A 211 9.84 -7.57 6.24
C THR A 211 9.17 -7.43 4.87
N ALA A 212 8.30 -6.43 4.74
CA ALA A 212 7.70 -6.07 3.46
C ALA A 212 8.76 -5.80 2.37
N GLY A 213 9.95 -5.28 2.74
CA GLY A 213 11.04 -5.05 1.81
C GLY A 213 11.57 -6.32 1.15
N GLN A 214 11.80 -7.42 1.90
CA GLN A 214 12.23 -8.67 1.29
C GLN A 214 11.13 -9.30 0.43
N MET A 215 9.85 -9.17 0.83
CA MET A 215 8.72 -9.65 0.02
C MET A 215 8.59 -8.86 -1.29
N ALA A 216 8.77 -7.53 -1.23
CA ALA A 216 8.79 -6.68 -2.42
C ALA A 216 9.93 -7.06 -3.37
N LEU A 217 11.13 -7.28 -2.83
CA LEU A 217 12.25 -7.74 -3.64
C LEU A 217 11.98 -9.11 -4.27
N ARG A 218 11.42 -10.06 -3.52
CA ARG A 218 11.10 -11.37 -4.09
C ARG A 218 10.05 -11.28 -5.20
N ALA A 219 9.01 -10.47 -5.01
CA ALA A 219 7.99 -10.20 -6.02
C ALA A 219 8.59 -9.54 -7.27
N CYS A 220 9.49 -8.57 -7.07
CA CYS A 220 10.21 -7.89 -8.14
C CYS A 220 11.05 -8.88 -8.97
N LEU A 221 11.85 -9.71 -8.33
CA LEU A 221 12.68 -10.71 -9.01
C LEU A 221 11.83 -11.75 -9.75
N GLY A 222 10.66 -12.11 -9.21
CA GLY A 222 9.67 -12.97 -9.88
C GLY A 222 9.13 -12.31 -11.16
N TYR A 223 8.79 -11.02 -11.08
CA TYR A 223 8.34 -10.27 -12.25
C TYR A 223 9.42 -10.14 -13.33
N LEU A 224 10.65 -9.90 -12.93
CA LEU A 224 11.78 -9.85 -13.86
C LEU A 224 12.04 -11.22 -14.50
N ALA A 225 11.91 -12.31 -13.74
CA ALA A 225 12.01 -13.67 -14.29
C ALA A 225 10.88 -13.97 -15.30
N LEU A 226 9.66 -13.46 -15.05
CA LEU A 226 8.53 -13.61 -15.96
C LEU A 226 8.70 -12.81 -17.27
N ARG A 227 9.28 -11.61 -17.21
CA ARG A 227 9.30 -10.66 -18.35
C ARG A 227 10.67 -10.48 -19.00
N PHE A 228 11.75 -10.73 -18.29
CA PHE A 228 13.13 -10.45 -18.69
C PHE A 228 14.07 -11.61 -18.36
N ALA A 229 13.56 -12.86 -18.44
CA ALA A 229 14.34 -14.08 -18.20
C ALA A 229 15.61 -14.10 -19.04
N GLY A 230 16.71 -14.54 -18.45
CA GLY A 230 18.03 -14.61 -19.10
C GLY A 230 18.74 -13.26 -19.23
N LYS A 231 18.06 -12.14 -18.95
CA LYS A 231 18.64 -10.79 -19.01
C LYS A 231 18.96 -10.22 -17.63
N TRP A 232 18.03 -10.33 -16.69
CA TRP A 232 18.24 -9.77 -15.36
C TRP A 232 19.23 -10.57 -14.53
N GLU A 233 19.34 -11.88 -14.76
CA GLU A 233 20.21 -12.80 -14.01
C GLU A 233 21.69 -12.65 -14.37
N LYS A 234 21.99 -12.19 -15.60
CA LYS A 234 23.35 -12.13 -16.14
C LYS A 234 24.28 -11.31 -15.23
N GLY A 235 25.30 -11.96 -14.67
CA GLY A 235 26.25 -11.35 -13.73
C GLY A 235 25.74 -11.22 -12.29
N ARG A 236 24.49 -11.67 -11.98
CA ARG A 236 23.84 -11.44 -10.69
C ARG A 236 23.57 -12.73 -9.91
N GLY A 237 24.54 -13.64 -9.92
CA GLY A 237 24.42 -14.97 -9.27
C GLY A 237 24.14 -14.90 -7.75
N ARG A 238 24.59 -13.85 -7.04
CA ARG A 238 24.28 -13.71 -5.59
C ARG A 238 22.79 -13.40 -5.39
N LEU A 239 22.22 -12.56 -6.25
CA LEU A 239 20.80 -12.18 -6.16
C LEU A 239 19.89 -13.33 -6.61
N THR A 240 20.29 -14.08 -7.63
CA THR A 240 19.59 -15.30 -8.07
C THR A 240 19.55 -16.35 -6.94
N ARG A 241 20.69 -16.59 -6.27
CA ARG A 241 20.75 -17.48 -5.11
C ARG A 241 19.93 -16.95 -3.93
N TRP A 242 19.85 -15.63 -3.75
CA TRP A 242 19.00 -15.02 -2.73
C TRP A 242 17.52 -15.36 -2.96
N ALA A 243 17.04 -15.25 -4.20
CA ALA A 243 15.66 -15.60 -4.55
C ALA A 243 15.35 -17.08 -4.27
N ALA A 244 16.26 -18.00 -4.65
CA ALA A 244 16.12 -19.43 -4.37
C ALA A 244 16.05 -19.71 -2.85
N ARG A 245 16.96 -19.10 -2.07
CA ARG A 245 16.97 -19.23 -0.60
C ARG A 245 15.73 -18.64 0.06
N PHE A 246 15.16 -17.58 -0.51
CA PHE A 246 13.89 -17.03 -0.03
C PHE A 246 12.78 -18.07 -0.18
N ASP A 247 12.66 -18.70 -1.35
CA ASP A 247 11.62 -19.70 -1.64
C ASP A 247 11.79 -20.97 -0.82
N GLU A 248 13.04 -21.39 -0.53
CA GLU A 248 13.33 -22.51 0.37
C GLU A 248 12.95 -22.22 1.82
N LYS A 249 13.19 -20.98 2.26
CA LYS A 249 12.98 -20.58 3.66
C LYS A 249 11.53 -20.24 3.97
N PHE A 250 10.77 -19.78 2.97
CA PHE A 250 9.38 -19.34 3.07
C PHE A 250 8.53 -19.99 1.96
N PRO A 251 8.45 -21.35 1.94
CA PRO A 251 7.78 -22.08 0.87
C PRO A 251 6.29 -21.71 0.74
N GLU A 252 5.66 -21.31 1.84
CA GLU A 252 4.26 -20.85 1.88
C GLU A 252 4.01 -19.58 1.07
N LEU A 253 5.04 -18.77 0.82
CA LEU A 253 4.94 -17.54 0.04
C LEU A 253 5.17 -17.76 -1.47
N LYS A 254 5.67 -18.93 -1.86
CA LYS A 254 6.06 -19.22 -3.23
C LYS A 254 4.89 -19.12 -4.22
N SER A 255 3.70 -19.53 -3.82
CA SER A 255 2.48 -19.45 -4.65
C SER A 255 2.05 -18.02 -4.97
N ALA A 256 2.55 -17.04 -4.24
CA ALA A 256 2.28 -15.63 -4.47
C ALA A 256 3.29 -14.95 -5.42
N VAL A 257 4.38 -15.61 -5.80
CA VAL A 257 5.36 -15.07 -6.78
C VAL A 257 4.68 -14.85 -8.13
N PRO A 258 5.02 -13.78 -8.89
CA PRO A 258 4.47 -13.54 -10.22
C PRO A 258 4.69 -14.72 -11.16
N ALA A 259 3.61 -15.17 -11.82
CA ALA A 259 3.58 -16.33 -12.73
C ALA A 259 2.57 -16.11 -13.87
#